data_ee10dfe6fef4566213ed4aef03d3674e
#
_entry.id   ee10dfe6fef4566213ed4aef03d3674e
#
_cell.length_a   1.000
_cell.length_b   1.000
_cell.length_c   1.000
_cell.angle_alpha   90.00
_cell.angle_beta   90.00
_cell.angle_gamma   90.00
#
_symmetry.space_group_name_H-M   'P 1'
#
loop_
_entity.id
_entity.type
_entity.pdbx_description
1 polymer ?
#
loop_
_entity_poly.entity_id
_entity_poly.type
_entity_poly.pdbx_seq_one_letter_code
_entity_poly.pdbx_strand_id
1 'polypeptide(L)' 'MTEGDFAKKKELFLEQKKTLDTFLKTGAISQIQYDKSYGDLVKKMGMESVAEELK' A
#
# COMPACT_ATOMS: atom_id res chain seq x y z
N MET A 1 -8.96 20.00 4.74
CA MET A 1 -8.82 18.58 5.04
C MET A 1 -8.29 18.36 6.43
N THR A 2 -8.83 17.42 7.13
CA THR A 2 -8.48 17.18 8.53
C THR A 2 -7.46 16.07 8.67
N GLU A 3 -6.79 16.05 9.81
CA GLU A 3 -5.84 15.00 10.14
C GLU A 3 -6.52 13.63 10.16
N GLY A 4 -7.79 13.59 10.53
CA GLY A 4 -8.54 12.35 10.54
C GLY A 4 -8.68 11.70 9.17
N ASP A 5 -8.86 12.52 8.13
CA ASP A 5 -8.96 12.00 6.77
C ASP A 5 -7.65 11.37 6.32
N PHE A 6 -6.54 12.00 6.64
CA PHE A 6 -5.22 11.46 6.32
C PHE A 6 -4.99 10.16 7.07
N ALA A 7 -5.32 10.13 8.36
CA ALA A 7 -5.14 8.94 9.18
C ALA A 7 -5.95 7.76 8.64
N LYS A 8 -7.18 8.02 8.20
CA LYS A 8 -8.03 6.98 7.62
C LYS A 8 -7.45 6.44 6.32
N LYS A 9 -6.96 7.33 5.46
CA LYS A 9 -6.33 6.92 4.21
C LYS A 9 -5.09 6.10 4.47
N LYS A 10 -4.28 6.52 5.42
CA LYS A 10 -3.07 5.80 5.80
C LYS A 10 -3.41 4.41 6.30
N GLU A 11 -4.45 4.30 7.11
CA GLU A 11 -4.89 3.01 7.64
C GLU A 11 -5.33 2.08 6.53
N LEU A 12 -6.14 2.59 5.59
CA LEU A 12 -6.56 1.83 4.43
C LEU A 12 -5.37 1.39 3.58
N PHE A 13 -4.42 2.29 3.38
CA PHE A 13 -3.22 1.98 2.63
C PHE A 13 -2.44 0.83 3.27
N LEU A 14 -2.27 0.89 4.59
CA LEU A 14 -1.55 -0.16 5.30
C LEU A 14 -2.29 -1.50 5.25
N GLU A 15 -3.60 -1.47 5.30
CA GLU A 15 -4.41 -2.69 5.15
C GLU A 15 -4.24 -3.30 3.77
N GLN A 16 -4.28 -2.48 2.74
CA GLN A 16 -4.10 -2.94 1.37
C GLN A 16 -2.70 -3.52 1.18
N LYS A 17 -1.70 -2.83 1.72
CA LYS A 17 -0.33 -3.31 1.67
C LYS A 17 -0.21 -4.67 2.35
N LYS A 18 -0.84 -4.83 3.50
CA LYS A 18 -0.82 -6.08 4.24
C LYS A 18 -1.44 -7.22 3.43
N THR A 19 -2.53 -6.93 2.73
CA THR A 19 -3.17 -7.90 1.84
C THR A 19 -2.23 -8.32 0.72
N LEU A 20 -1.55 -7.34 0.10
CA LEU A 20 -0.57 -7.63 -0.94
C LEU A 20 0.59 -8.47 -0.41
N ASP A 21 1.06 -8.14 0.79
CA ASP A 21 2.13 -8.91 1.43
C ASP A 21 1.72 -10.37 1.62
N THR A 22 0.49 -10.59 2.04
CA THR A 22 -0.05 -11.94 2.24
C THR A 22 -0.11 -12.70 0.92
N PHE A 23 -0.58 -12.05 -0.15
CA PHE A 23 -0.65 -12.66 -1.47
C PHE A 23 0.75 -13.04 -1.98
N LEU A 24 1.71 -12.17 -1.76
CA LEU A 24 3.09 -12.45 -2.16
C LEU A 24 3.63 -13.63 -1.37
N LYS A 25 3.40 -13.64 -0.07
CA LYS A 25 3.90 -14.68 0.83
C LYS A 25 3.30 -16.04 0.50
N THR A 26 2.03 -16.08 0.13
CA THR A 26 1.35 -17.33 -0.21
C THR A 26 1.59 -17.77 -1.64
N GLY A 27 2.21 -16.94 -2.45
CA GLY A 27 2.48 -17.25 -3.85
C GLY A 27 1.30 -16.95 -4.77
N ALA A 28 0.29 -16.25 -4.28
CA ALA A 28 -0.87 -15.87 -5.11
C ALA A 28 -0.49 -14.86 -6.19
N ILE A 29 0.52 -14.04 -5.91
CA ILE A 29 1.06 -13.08 -6.88
C ILE A 29 2.58 -13.18 -6.86
N SER A 30 3.21 -12.76 -7.97
CA SER A 30 4.66 -12.73 -8.07
C SER A 30 5.21 -11.41 -7.52
N GLN A 31 6.52 -11.35 -7.33
CA GLN A 31 7.18 -10.13 -6.89
C GLN A 31 6.92 -8.97 -7.87
N ILE A 32 6.94 -9.27 -9.15
CA ILE A 32 6.69 -8.26 -10.18
C ILE A 32 5.28 -7.70 -10.05
N GLN A 33 4.31 -8.59 -9.86
CA GLN A 33 2.91 -8.17 -9.65
C GLN A 33 2.73 -7.39 -8.36
N TYR A 34 3.41 -7.81 -7.31
CA TYR A 34 3.37 -7.10 -6.04
C TYR A 34 3.89 -5.67 -6.21
N ASP A 35 5.07 -5.52 -6.81
CA ASP A 35 5.67 -4.21 -7.01
C ASP A 35 4.76 -3.29 -7.82
N LYS A 36 4.17 -3.83 -8.87
CA LYS A 36 3.28 -3.08 -9.74
C LYS A 36 2.01 -2.65 -9.01
N SER A 37 1.39 -3.59 -8.30
CA SER A 37 0.17 -3.30 -7.54
C SER A 37 0.43 -2.31 -6.42
N TYR A 38 1.54 -2.45 -5.73
CA TYR A 38 1.92 -1.56 -4.66
C TYR A 38 2.17 -0.14 -5.20
N GLY A 39 2.89 -0.04 -6.31
CA GLY A 39 3.14 1.25 -6.96
C GLY A 39 1.84 1.95 -7.36
N ASP A 40 0.91 1.20 -7.92
CA ASP A 40 -0.39 1.72 -8.31
C ASP A 40 -1.18 2.19 -7.07
N LEU A 41 -1.13 1.41 -6.02
CA LEU A 41 -1.79 1.75 -4.76
C LEU A 41 -1.25 3.05 -4.18
N VAL A 42 0.07 3.19 -4.16
CA VAL A 42 0.74 4.39 -3.66
C VAL A 42 0.29 5.63 -4.45
N LYS A 43 0.29 5.52 -5.77
CA LYS A 43 -0.12 6.63 -6.64
C LYS A 43 -1.59 6.96 -6.48
N LYS A 44 -2.42 5.94 -6.45
CA LYS A 44 -3.86 6.10 -6.37
C LYS A 44 -4.29 6.80 -5.09
N MET A 45 -3.62 6.48 -4.00
CA MET A 45 -3.95 7.06 -2.71
C MET A 45 -3.11 8.29 -2.35
N GLY A 46 -2.13 8.63 -3.17
CA GLY A 46 -1.24 9.75 -2.90
C GLY A 46 -0.40 9.53 -1.65
N MET A 47 0.03 8.31 -1.44
CA MET A 47 0.74 7.92 -0.22
C MET A 47 2.24 7.72 -0.43
N GLU A 48 2.83 8.46 -1.36
CA GLU A 48 4.26 8.34 -1.67
C GLU A 48 5.13 8.58 -0.44
N SER A 49 4.76 9.56 0.38
CA SER A 49 5.52 9.87 1.60
C SER A 49 5.49 8.71 2.58
N VAL A 50 4.31 8.11 2.74
CA VAL A 50 4.14 6.96 3.64
C VAL A 50 4.92 5.76 3.11
N ALA A 51 4.87 5.54 1.80
CA ALA A 51 5.60 4.44 1.18
C ALA A 51 7.10 4.58 1.41
N GLU A 52 7.63 5.80 1.36
CA GLU A 52 9.04 6.04 1.63
C GLU A 52 9.41 5.75 3.07
N GLU A 53 8.53 6.08 4.00
CA GLU A 53 8.75 5.79 5.41
C GLU A 53 8.80 4.29 5.69
N LEU A 54 8.10 3.50 4.88
CA LEU A 54 8.01 2.07 5.08
C LEU A 54 9.17 1.27 4.45
N LYS A 55 10.04 1.94 3.74
CA LYS A 55 11.20 1.28 3.12
C LYS A 55 12.21 0.77 4.13
#